data_5eb8258242c4abf29dbedcdbd858cade
#
_entry.id   5eb8258242c4abf29dbedcdbd858cade
#
_cell.length_a   1.000
_cell.length_b   1.000
_cell.length_c   1.000
_cell.angle_alpha   90.00
_cell.angle_beta   90.00
_cell.angle_gamma   90.00
#
_symmetry.space_group_name_H-M   'P 1'
#
loop_
_entity.id
_entity.type
_entity.pdbx_description
1 polymer ?
#
loop_
_entity_poly.entity_id
_entity_poly.type
_entity_poly.pdbx_seq_one_letter_code
_entity_poly.pdbx_strand_id
1 'polypeptide(L)'
;MMSQIAPNSQTSMVEVKTGLSLYTVELGNPVGAPMLILHGGWGPADKEEHRLDILNEEIRSKFRIIYFHQRGWGRSKIEEVSGTDTSTGIDANIADCEVLRQHFGIDKWEVVYGGSNGATLGLAYAAKYFGSTVSGLVLRGLWLIREQDLDHDYGDGKNGKGRYYPAEWRRFIEHVGYKTRADLERLEKTENPGLEIVNKYWALMTSDSSEESQKAAVSWLKWDNLGTTVGVDNANPPVTNI
;
A
#
# COMPACT_ATOMS: atom_id res chain seq x y z
N MET A 1 13.97 -8.86 -16.87
CA MET A 1 14.75 -9.80 -16.05
C MET A 1 13.84 -10.23 -14.92
N MET A 2 13.53 -11.53 -14.79
CA MET A 2 12.82 -12.05 -13.62
C MET A 2 13.73 -11.82 -12.40
N SER A 3 13.25 -11.13 -11.36
CA SER A 3 14.00 -10.96 -10.13
C SER A 3 14.23 -12.35 -9.54
N GLN A 4 15.48 -12.66 -9.27
CA GLN A 4 15.79 -13.87 -8.51
C GLN A 4 15.31 -13.61 -7.09
N ILE A 5 14.21 -14.27 -6.72
CA ILE A 5 13.78 -14.38 -5.34
C ILE A 5 14.97 -14.97 -4.55
N ALA A 6 15.15 -14.53 -3.30
CA ALA A 6 16.27 -14.92 -2.46
C ALA A 6 16.57 -16.43 -2.53
N PRO A 7 17.85 -16.85 -2.51
CA PRO A 7 18.21 -18.26 -2.49
C PRO A 7 17.46 -18.99 -1.36
N ASN A 8 16.91 -20.16 -1.66
CA ASN A 8 16.10 -21.00 -0.76
C ASN A 8 14.71 -20.47 -0.40
N SER A 9 14.11 -19.58 -1.22
CA SER A 9 12.69 -19.25 -1.07
C SER A 9 11.79 -20.27 -1.76
N GLN A 10 10.62 -20.51 -1.15
CA GLN A 10 9.55 -21.31 -1.73
C GLN A 10 8.37 -20.41 -2.05
N THR A 11 7.76 -20.59 -3.20
CA THR A 11 6.58 -19.82 -3.62
C THR A 11 5.37 -20.73 -3.77
N SER A 12 4.20 -20.24 -3.37
CA SER A 12 2.95 -20.98 -3.55
C SER A 12 1.77 -20.03 -3.77
N MET A 13 0.67 -20.58 -4.29
CA MET A 13 -0.62 -19.94 -4.31
C MET A 13 -1.46 -20.55 -3.20
N VAL A 14 -1.88 -19.74 -2.24
CA VAL A 14 -2.69 -20.18 -1.11
C VAL A 14 -4.12 -19.70 -1.31
N GLU A 15 -5.06 -20.62 -1.43
CA GLU A 15 -6.47 -20.27 -1.50
C GLU A 15 -6.93 -19.76 -0.13
N VAL A 16 -7.33 -18.49 -0.07
CA VAL A 16 -7.83 -17.86 1.16
C VAL A 16 -9.35 -17.79 1.18
N LYS A 17 -9.96 -17.86 0.02
CA LYS A 17 -11.41 -17.96 -0.17
C LYS A 17 -11.67 -18.57 -1.54
N THR A 18 -12.84 -19.16 -1.75
CA THR A 18 -13.24 -19.74 -3.05
C THR A 18 -13.05 -18.71 -4.17
N GLY A 19 -12.23 -19.06 -5.15
CA GLY A 19 -11.90 -18.20 -6.29
C GLY A 19 -10.89 -17.09 -6.00
N LEU A 20 -10.28 -17.08 -4.81
CA LEU A 20 -9.23 -16.13 -4.45
C LEU A 20 -8.02 -16.84 -3.85
N SER A 21 -6.91 -16.79 -4.57
CA SER A 21 -5.64 -17.32 -4.10
C SER A 21 -4.60 -16.19 -4.00
N LEU A 22 -3.81 -16.24 -2.93
CA LEU A 22 -2.74 -15.28 -2.70
C LEU A 22 -1.39 -15.92 -3.07
N TYR A 23 -0.60 -15.15 -3.80
CA TYR A 23 0.79 -15.50 -4.04
C TYR A 23 1.59 -15.26 -2.78
N THR A 24 2.28 -16.31 -2.32
CA THR A 24 3.07 -16.30 -1.09
C THR A 24 4.50 -16.70 -1.36
N VAL A 25 5.39 -16.15 -0.56
CA VAL A 25 6.82 -16.47 -0.53
C VAL A 25 7.19 -16.85 0.91
N GLU A 26 7.70 -18.04 1.10
CA GLU A 26 8.32 -18.48 2.33
C GLU A 26 9.84 -18.46 2.18
N LEU A 27 10.55 -17.83 3.12
CA LEU A 27 12.00 -17.71 3.10
C LEU A 27 12.59 -17.67 4.52
N GLY A 28 13.90 -17.78 4.60
CA GLY A 28 14.63 -17.77 5.86
C GLY A 28 14.75 -19.15 6.51
N ASN A 29 14.74 -19.19 7.83
CA ASN A 29 14.90 -20.43 8.61
C ASN A 29 13.53 -21.12 8.80
N PRO A 30 13.29 -22.31 8.23
CA PRO A 30 11.99 -22.98 8.31
C PRO A 30 11.57 -23.39 9.74
N VAL A 31 12.50 -23.43 10.68
CA VAL A 31 12.24 -23.68 12.11
C VAL A 31 12.45 -22.44 12.98
N GLY A 32 12.65 -21.28 12.35
CA GLY A 32 12.81 -19.99 13.01
C GLY A 32 11.52 -19.43 13.56
N ALA A 33 11.64 -18.33 14.32
CA ALA A 33 10.49 -17.60 14.82
C ALA A 33 9.63 -17.04 13.66
N PRO A 34 8.29 -17.20 13.69
CA PRO A 34 7.44 -16.77 12.57
C PRO A 34 7.40 -15.24 12.41
N MET A 35 7.66 -14.77 11.19
CA MET A 35 7.59 -13.36 10.81
C MET A 35 6.68 -13.19 9.60
N LEU A 36 5.69 -12.30 9.73
CA LEU A 36 4.84 -11.89 8.61
C LEU A 36 5.35 -10.55 8.05
N ILE A 37 5.51 -10.47 6.73
CA ILE A 37 5.85 -9.22 6.05
C ILE A 37 4.69 -8.75 5.20
N LEU A 38 4.23 -7.52 5.47
CA LEU A 38 3.15 -6.84 4.76
C LEU A 38 3.76 -5.74 3.87
N HIS A 39 3.57 -5.90 2.56
CA HIS A 39 4.08 -4.90 1.61
C HIS A 39 3.32 -3.58 1.69
N GLY A 40 4.00 -2.50 1.31
CA GLY A 40 3.41 -1.17 1.17
C GLY A 40 2.93 -0.89 -0.24
N GLY A 41 2.46 0.35 -0.44
CA GLY A 41 2.09 0.87 -1.74
C GLY A 41 0.73 0.44 -2.24
N TRP A 42 0.33 1.12 -3.32
CA TRP A 42 -0.86 0.86 -4.13
C TRP A 42 -0.41 0.43 -5.54
N GLY A 43 0.72 -0.25 -5.65
CA GLY A 43 1.35 -0.56 -6.91
C GLY A 43 1.78 -2.03 -7.03
N PRO A 44 2.52 -2.37 -8.09
CA PRO A 44 2.91 -3.75 -8.36
C PRO A 44 3.73 -4.30 -7.18
N ALA A 45 3.13 -5.23 -6.45
CA ALA A 45 3.75 -5.94 -5.32
C ALA A 45 5.05 -6.65 -5.74
N ASP A 46 5.21 -6.95 -7.03
CA ASP A 46 6.41 -7.53 -7.61
C ASP A 46 7.67 -6.69 -7.38
N LYS A 47 7.53 -5.36 -7.31
CA LYS A 47 8.65 -4.46 -6.96
C LYS A 47 9.00 -4.51 -5.48
N GLU A 48 8.07 -4.90 -4.62
CA GLU A 48 8.30 -5.03 -3.19
C GLU A 48 9.06 -6.32 -2.85
N GLU A 49 9.00 -7.36 -3.70
CA GLU A 49 9.81 -8.57 -3.54
C GLU A 49 11.32 -8.25 -3.49
N HIS A 50 11.76 -7.23 -4.24
CA HIS A 50 13.15 -6.76 -4.15
C HIS A 50 13.53 -6.25 -2.76
N ARG A 51 12.55 -5.84 -1.96
CA ARG A 51 12.81 -5.42 -0.58
C ARG A 51 13.07 -6.57 0.37
N LEU A 52 12.75 -7.80 -0.02
CA LEU A 52 13.15 -8.98 0.74
C LEU A 52 14.68 -9.18 0.73
N ASP A 53 15.38 -8.60 -0.27
CA ASP A 53 16.84 -8.64 -0.34
C ASP A 53 17.51 -7.78 0.74
N ILE A 54 16.78 -6.81 1.32
CA ILE A 54 17.29 -6.01 2.45
C ILE A 54 17.32 -6.77 3.78
N LEU A 55 16.62 -7.90 3.86
CA LEU A 55 16.70 -8.78 5.02
C LEU A 55 18.09 -9.42 5.03
N ASN A 56 18.90 -8.99 5.97
CA ASN A 56 20.25 -9.53 6.12
C ASN A 56 20.24 -11.00 6.58
N GLU A 57 21.39 -11.66 6.48
CA GLU A 57 21.54 -13.07 6.84
C GLU A 57 21.18 -13.32 8.31
N GLU A 58 21.43 -12.37 9.20
CA GLU A 58 21.08 -12.50 10.61
C GLU A 58 19.57 -12.64 10.83
N ILE A 59 18.77 -11.84 10.12
CA ILE A 59 17.31 -11.95 10.18
C ILE A 59 16.85 -13.27 9.56
N ARG A 60 17.36 -13.60 8.37
CA ARG A 60 16.99 -14.83 7.67
C ARG A 60 17.34 -16.09 8.46
N SER A 61 18.42 -16.09 9.21
CA SER A 61 18.82 -17.25 10.04
C SER A 61 17.94 -17.45 11.28
N LYS A 62 17.29 -16.38 11.77
CA LYS A 62 16.48 -16.41 12.99
C LYS A 62 14.99 -16.60 12.72
N PHE A 63 14.48 -16.12 11.59
CA PHE A 63 13.06 -16.06 11.31
C PHE A 63 12.63 -16.98 10.15
N ARG A 64 11.48 -17.63 10.34
CA ARG A 64 10.67 -18.18 9.26
C ARG A 64 9.79 -17.07 8.73
N ILE A 65 10.08 -16.59 7.54
CA ILE A 65 9.50 -15.36 6.99
C ILE A 65 8.44 -15.72 5.95
N ILE A 66 7.23 -15.22 6.15
CA ILE A 66 6.14 -15.31 5.19
C ILE A 66 5.87 -13.91 4.64
N TYR A 67 5.99 -13.80 3.33
CA TYR A 67 5.60 -12.63 2.54
C TYR A 67 4.49 -13.03 1.59
N PHE A 68 3.56 -12.13 1.29
CA PHE A 68 2.52 -12.39 0.30
C PHE A 68 2.13 -11.12 -0.44
N HIS A 69 1.60 -11.29 -1.65
CA HIS A 69 0.91 -10.21 -2.34
C HIS A 69 -0.51 -10.11 -1.79
N GLN A 70 -0.87 -8.93 -1.26
CA GLN A 70 -2.23 -8.68 -0.78
C GLN A 70 -3.23 -8.88 -1.92
N ARG A 71 -4.48 -9.19 -1.58
CA ARG A 71 -5.56 -9.45 -2.55
C ARG A 71 -5.71 -8.32 -3.57
N GLY A 72 -5.82 -8.65 -4.83
CA GLY A 72 -5.92 -7.69 -5.94
C GLY A 72 -4.57 -7.11 -6.40
N TRP A 73 -3.44 -7.45 -5.75
CA TRP A 73 -2.13 -6.91 -6.08
C TRP A 73 -1.19 -7.97 -6.65
N GLY A 74 -0.31 -7.52 -7.53
CA GLY A 74 0.74 -8.35 -8.11
C GLY A 74 0.21 -9.64 -8.72
N ARG A 75 0.62 -10.79 -8.15
CA ARG A 75 0.20 -12.12 -8.58
C ARG A 75 -1.05 -12.65 -7.86
N SER A 76 -1.54 -11.92 -6.85
CA SER A 76 -2.78 -12.26 -6.13
C SER A 76 -3.99 -11.60 -6.79
N LYS A 77 -4.25 -11.97 -8.04
CA LYS A 77 -5.37 -11.43 -8.81
C LYS A 77 -6.69 -11.94 -8.26
N ILE A 78 -7.68 -11.06 -8.24
CA ILE A 78 -9.07 -11.44 -7.95
C ILE A 78 -9.70 -11.81 -9.29
N GLU A 79 -10.10 -13.07 -9.43
CA GLU A 79 -10.88 -13.49 -10.60
C GLU A 79 -12.34 -13.13 -10.38
N GLU A 80 -12.96 -12.45 -11.34
CA GLU A 80 -14.39 -12.14 -11.33
C GLU A 80 -15.22 -13.40 -11.64
N VAL A 81 -15.27 -14.29 -10.67
CA VAL A 81 -16.17 -15.45 -10.71
C VAL A 81 -17.39 -15.12 -9.87
N SER A 82 -18.57 -15.56 -10.31
CA SER A 82 -19.81 -15.34 -9.55
C SER A 82 -19.68 -15.84 -8.10
N GLY A 83 -19.89 -14.95 -7.15
CA GLY A 83 -19.76 -15.24 -5.72
C GLY A 83 -18.36 -15.00 -5.12
N THR A 84 -17.37 -14.58 -5.92
CA THR A 84 -16.05 -14.18 -5.38
C THR A 84 -16.17 -12.87 -4.62
N ASP A 85 -15.56 -12.83 -3.44
CA ASP A 85 -15.41 -11.61 -2.67
C ASP A 85 -14.32 -10.73 -3.30
N THR A 86 -14.74 -9.68 -3.98
CA THR A 86 -13.84 -8.71 -4.64
C THR A 86 -13.38 -7.59 -3.70
N SER A 87 -13.77 -7.62 -2.42
CA SER A 87 -13.35 -6.63 -1.43
C SER A 87 -11.82 -6.61 -1.28
N THR A 88 -11.23 -5.43 -1.40
CA THR A 88 -9.79 -5.18 -1.15
C THR A 88 -9.56 -4.38 0.14
N GLY A 89 -10.61 -4.18 0.94
CA GLY A 89 -10.56 -3.42 2.18
C GLY A 89 -9.67 -4.05 3.25
N ILE A 90 -9.41 -3.27 4.29
CA ILE A 90 -8.50 -3.66 5.37
C ILE A 90 -8.97 -4.91 6.13
N ASP A 91 -10.28 -5.04 6.39
CA ASP A 91 -10.85 -6.20 7.09
C ASP A 91 -10.67 -7.51 6.31
N ALA A 92 -10.78 -7.44 4.99
CA ALA A 92 -10.56 -8.58 4.12
C ALA A 92 -9.09 -9.01 4.12
N ASN A 93 -8.16 -8.06 4.08
CA ASN A 93 -6.71 -8.34 4.20
C ASN A 93 -6.33 -8.87 5.59
N ILE A 94 -6.99 -8.40 6.65
CA ILE A 94 -6.81 -8.97 8.01
C ILE A 94 -7.25 -10.43 8.06
N ALA A 95 -8.38 -10.75 7.44
CA ALA A 95 -8.86 -12.13 7.36
C ALA A 95 -7.87 -13.02 6.59
N ASP A 96 -7.29 -12.51 5.49
CA ASP A 96 -6.26 -13.21 4.74
C ASP A 96 -5.02 -13.53 5.60
N CYS A 97 -4.56 -12.58 6.43
CA CYS A 97 -3.44 -12.82 7.34
C CYS A 97 -3.70 -14.01 8.28
N GLU A 98 -4.95 -14.18 8.77
CA GLU A 98 -5.33 -15.31 9.61
C GLU A 98 -5.40 -16.62 8.83
N VAL A 99 -5.94 -16.62 7.62
CA VAL A 99 -5.95 -17.83 6.77
C VAL A 99 -4.52 -18.27 6.44
N LEU A 100 -3.64 -17.32 6.08
CA LEU A 100 -2.22 -17.63 5.83
C LEU A 100 -1.53 -18.16 7.09
N ARG A 101 -1.77 -17.56 8.25
CA ARG A 101 -1.22 -18.04 9.51
C ARG A 101 -1.58 -19.51 9.76
N GLN A 102 -2.85 -19.85 9.59
CA GLN A 102 -3.35 -21.24 9.76
C GLN A 102 -2.79 -22.17 8.69
N HIS A 103 -2.75 -21.73 7.42
CA HIS A 103 -2.20 -22.52 6.32
C HIS A 103 -0.75 -22.93 6.54
N PHE A 104 0.08 -22.00 7.06
CA PHE A 104 1.49 -22.28 7.36
C PHE A 104 1.71 -22.97 8.72
N GLY A 105 0.64 -23.33 9.43
CA GLY A 105 0.71 -24.00 10.74
C GLY A 105 1.38 -23.13 11.82
N ILE A 106 1.17 -21.81 11.76
CA ILE A 106 1.77 -20.84 12.68
C ILE A 106 0.76 -20.53 13.78
N ASP A 107 1.10 -20.85 15.02
CA ASP A 107 0.24 -20.54 16.17
C ASP A 107 0.18 -19.03 16.44
N LYS A 108 1.33 -18.36 16.34
CA LYS A 108 1.47 -16.94 16.62
C LYS A 108 2.62 -16.34 15.84
N TRP A 109 2.37 -15.16 15.23
CA TRP A 109 3.44 -14.35 14.65
C TRP A 109 4.28 -13.74 15.75
N GLU A 110 5.58 -14.02 15.75
CA GLU A 110 6.52 -13.35 16.66
C GLU A 110 6.70 -11.90 16.25
N VAL A 111 6.76 -11.65 14.95
CA VAL A 111 6.86 -10.30 14.39
C VAL A 111 5.91 -10.15 13.20
N VAL A 112 5.14 -9.07 13.17
CA VAL A 112 4.49 -8.55 11.97
C VAL A 112 5.24 -7.29 11.56
N TYR A 113 5.89 -7.34 10.39
CA TYR A 113 6.57 -6.19 9.79
C TYR A 113 5.67 -5.57 8.72
N GLY A 114 5.51 -4.25 8.75
CA GLY A 114 4.76 -3.52 7.72
C GLY A 114 5.41 -2.19 7.37
N GLY A 115 5.44 -1.86 6.08
CA GLY A 115 5.90 -0.57 5.58
C GLY A 115 4.78 0.19 4.87
N SER A 116 4.65 1.52 5.08
CA SER A 116 3.63 2.34 4.42
C SER A 116 2.22 1.76 4.63
N ASN A 117 1.45 1.48 3.59
CA ASN A 117 0.15 0.80 3.69
C ASN A 117 0.21 -0.54 4.45
N GLY A 118 1.31 -1.29 4.30
CA GLY A 118 1.54 -2.51 5.10
C GLY A 118 1.69 -2.23 6.60
N ALA A 119 2.16 -1.04 6.99
CA ALA A 119 2.21 -0.64 8.39
C ALA A 119 0.80 -0.36 8.93
N THR A 120 -0.07 0.25 8.11
CA THR A 120 -1.48 0.48 8.45
C THR A 120 -2.21 -0.86 8.65
N LEU A 121 -2.04 -1.79 7.70
CA LEU A 121 -2.60 -3.13 7.80
C LEU A 121 -2.06 -3.89 9.04
N GLY A 122 -0.74 -3.83 9.28
CA GLY A 122 -0.10 -4.48 10.42
C GLY A 122 -0.62 -3.96 11.76
N LEU A 123 -0.82 -2.64 11.87
CA LEU A 123 -1.40 -2.04 13.06
C LEU A 123 -2.86 -2.47 13.27
N ALA A 124 -3.67 -2.47 12.20
CA ALA A 124 -5.06 -2.88 12.27
C ALA A 124 -5.20 -4.37 12.59
N TYR A 125 -4.34 -5.21 12.02
CA TYR A 125 -4.27 -6.64 12.34
C TYR A 125 -3.92 -6.85 13.81
N ALA A 126 -2.89 -6.16 14.31
CA ALA A 126 -2.52 -6.26 15.71
C ALA A 126 -3.59 -5.69 16.64
N ALA A 127 -4.26 -4.60 16.30
CA ALA A 127 -5.35 -4.07 17.13
C ALA A 127 -6.44 -5.11 17.39
N LYS A 128 -6.66 -6.01 16.43
CA LYS A 128 -7.64 -7.10 16.56
C LYS A 128 -7.09 -8.34 17.26
N TYR A 129 -5.82 -8.66 17.07
CA TYR A 129 -5.25 -9.97 17.44
C TYR A 129 -4.00 -9.90 18.35
N PHE A 130 -3.65 -8.72 18.87
CA PHE A 130 -2.48 -8.58 19.73
C PHE A 130 -2.62 -9.43 21.01
N GLY A 131 -1.53 -10.08 21.36
CA GLY A 131 -1.51 -11.00 22.51
C GLY A 131 -2.02 -12.42 22.18
N SER A 132 -2.97 -12.56 21.25
CA SER A 132 -3.46 -13.89 20.79
C SER A 132 -2.59 -14.46 19.67
N THR A 133 -2.59 -13.85 18.49
CA THR A 133 -1.86 -14.34 17.31
C THR A 133 -0.74 -13.41 16.82
N VAL A 134 -0.55 -12.25 17.45
CA VAL A 134 0.53 -11.29 17.18
C VAL A 134 1.26 -10.97 18.48
N SER A 135 2.59 -11.17 18.51
CA SER A 135 3.47 -10.83 19.65
C SER A 135 4.10 -9.46 19.54
N GLY A 136 4.56 -9.10 18.36
CA GLY A 136 5.32 -7.88 18.14
C GLY A 136 5.06 -7.23 16.78
N LEU A 137 5.28 -5.91 16.70
CA LEU A 137 5.14 -5.11 15.49
C LEU A 137 6.44 -4.37 15.19
N VAL A 138 6.79 -4.32 13.90
CA VAL A 138 7.80 -3.40 13.37
C VAL A 138 7.15 -2.64 12.22
N LEU A 139 6.88 -1.37 12.42
CA LEU A 139 6.13 -0.52 11.48
C LEU A 139 7.02 0.62 10.98
N ARG A 140 7.06 0.80 9.65
CA ARG A 140 7.84 1.85 8.99
C ARG A 140 6.93 2.73 8.12
N GLY A 141 7.07 4.06 8.26
CA GLY A 141 6.31 5.01 7.45
C GLY A 141 4.80 4.83 7.67
N LEU A 142 4.38 4.79 8.94
CA LEU A 142 2.99 4.61 9.32
C LEU A 142 2.12 5.74 8.79
N TRP A 143 1.03 5.36 8.10
CA TRP A 143 0.01 6.26 7.60
C TRP A 143 -1.36 5.74 8.02
N LEU A 144 -2.08 6.50 8.84
CA LEU A 144 -3.31 6.04 9.50
C LEU A 144 -4.59 6.46 8.78
N ILE A 145 -4.47 7.17 7.67
CA ILE A 145 -5.61 7.69 6.89
C ILE A 145 -6.51 8.61 7.75
N ARG A 146 -5.92 9.29 8.72
CA ARG A 146 -6.64 10.29 9.52
C ARG A 146 -6.82 11.57 8.71
N GLU A 147 -7.75 12.40 9.11
CA GLU A 147 -7.95 13.71 8.49
C GLU A 147 -6.65 14.52 8.41
N GLN A 148 -5.85 14.50 9.46
CA GLN A 148 -4.55 15.16 9.52
C GLN A 148 -3.54 14.59 8.51
N ASP A 149 -3.59 13.29 8.26
CA ASP A 149 -2.72 12.65 7.28
C ASP A 149 -3.15 13.05 5.85
N LEU A 150 -4.46 13.12 5.61
CA LEU A 150 -5.02 13.61 4.33
C LEU A 150 -4.71 15.09 4.11
N ASP A 151 -4.84 15.92 5.14
CA ASP A 151 -4.48 17.34 5.05
C ASP A 151 -2.99 17.55 4.80
N HIS A 152 -2.13 16.74 5.42
CA HIS A 152 -0.70 16.78 5.16
C HIS A 152 -0.37 16.43 3.71
N ASP A 153 -1.00 15.39 3.17
CA ASP A 153 -0.64 14.87 1.84
C ASP A 153 -1.35 15.62 0.70
N TYR A 154 -2.59 16.03 0.88
CA TYR A 154 -3.44 16.57 -0.18
C TYR A 154 -4.00 17.96 0.11
N GLY A 155 -4.01 18.39 1.38
CA GLY A 155 -4.72 19.58 1.85
C GLY A 155 -4.12 20.92 1.46
N ASP A 156 -3.65 21.64 2.43
CA ASP A 156 -3.10 22.96 2.18
C ASP A 156 -1.64 22.91 1.66
N GLY A 157 -1.30 23.82 0.76
CA GLY A 157 0.06 23.94 0.25
C GLY A 157 1.07 24.55 1.24
N LYS A 158 0.69 24.80 2.50
CA LYS A 158 1.51 25.53 3.47
C LYS A 158 2.16 24.65 4.51
N ASN A 159 1.47 23.64 5.00
CA ASN A 159 1.88 22.86 6.16
C ASN A 159 2.25 21.40 5.85
N GLY A 160 1.81 20.87 4.70
CA GLY A 160 2.03 19.49 4.31
C GLY A 160 3.00 19.32 3.14
N LYS A 161 2.79 18.26 2.38
CA LYS A 161 3.58 17.90 1.19
C LYS A 161 3.63 19.05 0.17
N GLY A 162 2.55 19.81 0.02
CA GLY A 162 2.49 20.97 -0.88
C GLY A 162 3.51 22.06 -0.59
N ARG A 163 3.98 22.18 0.66
CA ARG A 163 5.04 23.13 1.04
C ARG A 163 6.38 22.80 0.35
N TYR A 164 6.66 21.52 0.15
CA TYR A 164 7.90 21.07 -0.47
C TYR A 164 7.82 21.06 -2.01
N TYR A 165 6.62 20.98 -2.56
CA TYR A 165 6.33 20.89 -3.99
C TYR A 165 5.23 21.89 -4.41
N PRO A 166 5.42 23.21 -4.22
CA PRO A 166 4.34 24.19 -4.37
C PRO A 166 3.80 24.31 -5.79
N ALA A 167 4.65 24.15 -6.80
CA ALA A 167 4.23 24.21 -8.20
C ALA A 167 3.41 22.97 -8.61
N GLU A 168 3.81 21.80 -8.16
CA GLU A 168 3.14 20.53 -8.40
C GLU A 168 1.81 20.48 -7.65
N TRP A 169 1.79 20.93 -6.38
CA TRP A 169 0.57 21.05 -5.60
C TRP A 169 -0.43 21.98 -6.30
N ARG A 170 0.03 23.11 -6.82
CA ARG A 170 -0.82 24.02 -7.56
C ARG A 170 -1.47 23.34 -8.76
N ARG A 171 -0.72 22.60 -9.58
CA ARG A 171 -1.26 21.86 -10.72
C ARG A 171 -2.24 20.77 -10.28
N PHE A 172 -1.93 20.10 -9.17
CA PHE A 172 -2.76 19.06 -8.60
C PHE A 172 -4.14 19.59 -8.21
N ILE A 173 -4.24 20.69 -7.45
CA ILE A 173 -5.52 21.26 -7.04
C ILE A 173 -6.26 21.98 -8.18
N GLU A 174 -5.53 22.55 -9.15
CA GLU A 174 -6.14 23.17 -10.35
C GLU A 174 -6.91 22.13 -11.18
N HIS A 175 -6.47 20.89 -11.18
CA HIS A 175 -7.13 19.79 -11.87
C HIS A 175 -8.56 19.55 -11.32
N VAL A 176 -8.76 19.73 -10.03
CA VAL A 176 -10.05 19.55 -9.35
C VAL A 176 -10.79 20.89 -9.11
N GLY A 177 -10.40 21.93 -9.82
CA GLY A 177 -11.17 23.17 -9.93
C GLY A 177 -10.73 24.33 -9.03
N TYR A 178 -9.63 24.22 -8.28
CA TYR A 178 -9.08 25.30 -7.46
C TYR A 178 -8.08 26.16 -8.27
N LYS A 179 -8.59 27.05 -9.15
CA LYS A 179 -7.79 27.78 -10.13
C LYS A 179 -7.48 29.22 -9.73
N THR A 180 -8.36 29.83 -8.94
CA THR A 180 -8.26 31.25 -8.58
C THR A 180 -7.84 31.44 -7.12
N ARG A 181 -7.46 32.66 -6.76
CA ARG A 181 -7.20 33.02 -5.36
C ARG A 181 -8.43 32.81 -4.48
N ALA A 182 -9.61 33.15 -4.98
CA ALA A 182 -10.87 32.95 -4.25
C ALA A 182 -11.15 31.46 -4.01
N ASP A 183 -10.78 30.57 -4.94
CA ASP A 183 -10.90 29.12 -4.75
C ASP A 183 -9.98 28.66 -3.63
N LEU A 184 -8.76 29.16 -3.56
CA LEU A 184 -7.81 28.82 -2.48
C LEU A 184 -8.31 29.31 -1.13
N GLU A 185 -8.81 30.55 -1.05
CA GLU A 185 -9.38 31.11 0.18
C GLU A 185 -10.62 30.30 0.65
N ARG A 186 -11.36 29.72 -0.29
CA ARG A 186 -12.48 28.80 0.01
C ARG A 186 -11.95 27.48 0.55
N LEU A 187 -10.95 26.87 -0.11
CA LEU A 187 -10.33 25.63 0.33
C LEU A 187 -9.73 25.75 1.73
N GLU A 188 -9.02 26.84 2.00
CA GLU A 188 -8.42 27.12 3.32
C GLU A 188 -9.45 27.27 4.46
N LYS A 189 -10.71 27.58 4.14
CA LYS A 189 -11.81 27.68 5.10
C LYS A 189 -12.57 26.37 5.28
N THR A 190 -12.27 25.36 4.50
CA THR A 190 -12.86 24.04 4.62
C THR A 190 -12.32 23.37 5.88
N GLU A 191 -13.16 22.67 6.61
CA GLU A 191 -12.77 21.98 7.85
C GLU A 191 -11.69 20.92 7.59
N ASN A 192 -11.78 20.25 6.45
CA ASN A 192 -10.81 19.22 6.03
C ASN A 192 -10.46 19.38 4.55
N PRO A 193 -9.50 20.26 4.22
CA PRO A 193 -9.09 20.52 2.83
C PRO A 193 -8.60 19.28 2.09
N GLY A 194 -7.86 18.40 2.78
CA GLY A 194 -7.35 17.17 2.20
C GLY A 194 -8.45 16.22 1.77
N LEU A 195 -9.44 16.00 2.62
CA LEU A 195 -10.60 15.15 2.32
C LEU A 195 -11.44 15.74 1.16
N GLU A 196 -11.61 17.06 1.15
CA GLU A 196 -12.32 17.76 0.06
C GLU A 196 -11.65 17.49 -1.31
N ILE A 197 -10.32 17.59 -1.38
CA ILE A 197 -9.56 17.30 -2.59
C ILE A 197 -9.66 15.82 -2.98
N VAL A 198 -9.50 14.91 -2.01
CA VAL A 198 -9.64 13.47 -2.23
C VAL A 198 -11.01 13.13 -2.81
N ASN A 199 -12.09 13.69 -2.25
CA ASN A 199 -13.46 13.46 -2.71
C ASN A 199 -13.68 13.96 -4.15
N LYS A 200 -13.10 15.11 -4.50
CA LYS A 200 -13.17 15.63 -5.88
C LYS A 200 -12.43 14.74 -6.87
N TYR A 201 -11.25 14.26 -6.51
CA TYR A 201 -10.52 13.30 -7.33
C TYR A 201 -11.27 11.99 -7.46
N TRP A 202 -11.84 11.49 -6.37
CA TRP A 202 -12.65 10.28 -6.38
C TRP A 202 -13.82 10.39 -7.35
N ALA A 203 -14.57 11.51 -7.29
CA ALA A 203 -15.69 11.76 -8.19
C ALA A 203 -15.26 11.77 -9.67
N LEU A 204 -14.11 12.36 -10.00
CA LEU A 204 -13.57 12.35 -11.36
C LEU A 204 -13.11 10.96 -11.79
N MET A 205 -12.38 10.24 -10.93
CA MET A 205 -11.85 8.91 -11.25
C MET A 205 -12.94 7.83 -11.38
N THR A 206 -14.09 8.04 -10.75
CA THR A 206 -15.26 7.13 -10.82
C THR A 206 -16.35 7.65 -11.77
N SER A 207 -16.08 8.69 -12.57
CA SER A 207 -17.02 9.19 -13.56
C SER A 207 -17.17 8.23 -14.74
N ASP A 208 -18.34 8.29 -15.41
CA ASP A 208 -18.59 7.51 -16.63
C ASP A 208 -17.72 7.95 -17.83
N SER A 209 -17.09 9.10 -17.74
CA SER A 209 -16.15 9.60 -18.75
C SER A 209 -14.78 8.96 -18.58
N SER A 210 -14.44 8.01 -19.45
CA SER A 210 -13.13 7.35 -19.41
C SER A 210 -11.96 8.33 -19.60
N GLU A 211 -12.14 9.41 -20.36
CA GLU A 211 -11.11 10.42 -20.56
C GLU A 211 -10.86 11.27 -19.32
N GLU A 212 -11.93 11.70 -18.62
CA GLU A 212 -11.79 12.44 -17.36
C GLU A 212 -11.21 11.58 -16.27
N SER A 213 -11.68 10.33 -16.14
CA SER A 213 -11.18 9.36 -15.18
C SER A 213 -9.68 9.12 -15.37
N GLN A 214 -9.22 8.90 -16.60
CA GLN A 214 -7.79 8.71 -16.89
C GLN A 214 -6.96 9.96 -16.58
N LYS A 215 -7.43 11.16 -16.95
CA LYS A 215 -6.73 12.41 -16.64
C LYS A 215 -6.60 12.64 -15.14
N ALA A 216 -7.66 12.37 -14.40
CA ALA A 216 -7.66 12.47 -12.94
C ALA A 216 -6.68 11.46 -12.31
N ALA A 217 -6.72 10.21 -12.75
CA ALA A 217 -5.80 9.17 -12.27
C ALA A 217 -4.32 9.53 -12.54
N VAL A 218 -4.01 10.01 -13.75
CA VAL A 218 -2.65 10.48 -14.09
C VAL A 218 -2.21 11.66 -13.21
N SER A 219 -3.10 12.62 -12.97
CA SER A 219 -2.81 13.77 -12.11
C SER A 219 -2.55 13.33 -10.68
N TRP A 220 -3.39 12.43 -10.15
CA TRP A 220 -3.24 11.83 -8.84
C TRP A 220 -1.89 11.10 -8.70
N LEU A 221 -1.58 10.20 -9.62
CA LEU A 221 -0.33 9.43 -9.59
C LEU A 221 0.92 10.32 -9.67
N LYS A 222 0.88 11.40 -10.45
CA LYS A 222 1.97 12.37 -10.50
C LYS A 222 2.20 13.03 -9.16
N TRP A 223 1.14 13.40 -8.46
CA TRP A 223 1.22 13.98 -7.13
C TRP A 223 1.67 12.96 -6.08
N ASP A 224 1.06 11.79 -6.08
CA ASP A 224 1.30 10.74 -5.08
C ASP A 224 2.75 10.27 -5.10
N ASN A 225 3.34 10.11 -6.30
CA ASN A 225 4.72 9.68 -6.48
C ASN A 225 5.78 10.76 -6.18
N LEU A 226 5.40 12.03 -5.94
CA LEU A 226 6.36 13.06 -5.55
C LEU A 226 6.98 12.72 -4.19
N GLY A 227 8.30 12.79 -4.13
CA GLY A 227 9.07 12.48 -2.91
C GLY A 227 9.41 11.00 -2.74
N THR A 228 8.82 10.08 -3.48
CA THR A 228 9.21 8.67 -3.46
C THR A 228 10.46 8.40 -4.31
N THR A 229 10.79 9.33 -5.21
CA THR A 229 11.90 9.25 -6.17
C THR A 229 13.09 10.13 -5.79
N VAL A 230 13.24 10.53 -4.54
CA VAL A 230 14.42 11.29 -4.08
C VAL A 230 15.66 10.40 -4.25
N GLY A 231 16.49 10.72 -5.26
CA GLY A 231 17.69 9.96 -5.60
C GLY A 231 17.63 9.18 -6.92
N VAL A 232 16.50 9.19 -7.63
CA VAL A 232 16.41 8.68 -9.01
C VAL A 232 16.47 9.88 -9.95
N ASP A 233 17.43 9.86 -10.89
CA ASP A 233 17.59 10.90 -11.90
C ASP A 233 16.26 11.23 -12.57
N ASN A 234 15.79 12.46 -12.40
CA ASN A 234 14.55 12.98 -13.00
C ASN A 234 14.61 13.10 -14.54
N ALA A 235 15.69 12.63 -15.18
CA ALA A 235 15.85 12.68 -16.63
C ALA A 235 14.97 11.69 -17.40
N ASN A 236 14.50 10.60 -16.77
CA ASN A 236 13.58 9.63 -17.38
C ASN A 236 12.63 9.05 -16.33
N PRO A 237 11.43 9.60 -16.15
CA PRO A 237 10.41 8.91 -15.36
C PRO A 237 10.09 7.57 -16.04
N PRO A 238 9.95 6.47 -15.28
CA PRO A 238 9.57 5.21 -15.86
C PRO A 238 8.23 5.37 -16.58
N VAL A 239 8.22 5.10 -17.88
CA VAL A 239 6.99 5.01 -18.66
C VAL A 239 6.25 3.78 -18.15
N THR A 240 5.26 3.99 -17.31
CA THR A 240 4.31 2.94 -16.96
C THR A 240 3.40 2.75 -18.17
N ASN A 241 3.65 1.70 -18.95
CA ASN A 241 2.65 1.20 -19.88
C ASN A 241 1.45 0.73 -19.03
N ILE A 242 0.35 1.46 -19.14
CA ILE A 242 -0.98 1.10 -18.66
C ILE A 242 -1.60 0.14 -19.64
#